data_748e3e311d0c986d1d8d069f4b4c6b4e
#
_entry.id   748e3e311d0c986d1d8d069f4b4c6b4e
#
_cell.length_a   1.000
_cell.length_b   1.000
_cell.length_c   1.000
_cell.angle_alpha   90.00
_cell.angle_beta   90.00
_cell.angle_gamma   90.00
#
_symmetry.space_group_name_H-M   'P 1'
#
loop_
_entity.id
_entity.type
_entity.pdbx_description
1 polymer ?
#
loop_
_entity_poly.entity_id
_entity_poly.type
_entity_poly.pdbx_seq_one_letter_code
_entity_poly.pdbx_strand_id
1 'polypeptide(L)'
;MKKLLLTALAAACFLVSARAEIRVVVSIRNQSAWLVNGNRILMTSAVSTAKRGMHTPTGHFRVSEKDASHISTIYHVAMPFYMRLSGKPFGMHAGYMPGYPASHGCIRMPREKAALFFKNVIVGTSVRILPN
;
A
#
# COMPACT_ATOMS: atom_id res chain seq x y z
N MET A 1 13.89 -57.55 5.09
CA MET A 1 13.87 -56.95 4.08
C MET A 1 12.87 -56.02 3.83
N LYS A 2 12.58 -55.03 4.38
CA LYS A 2 11.66 -54.13 4.20
C LYS A 2 12.10 -52.88 4.54
N LYS A 3 12.11 -51.91 3.84
CA LYS A 3 12.39 -50.68 4.18
C LYS A 3 12.27 -49.89 3.17
N LEU A 4 11.88 -48.99 3.24
CA LEU A 4 11.95 -47.81 3.51
C LEU A 4 11.44 -46.95 2.59
N LEU A 5 10.58 -46.21 2.84
CA LEU A 5 10.15 -45.26 2.04
C LEU A 5 9.52 -44.29 2.79
N LEU A 6 10.09 -43.25 3.09
CA LEU A 6 9.41 -42.22 3.69
C LEU A 6 10.28 -41.16 3.92
N THR A 7 10.39 -40.23 2.99
CA THR A 7 10.95 -38.94 3.36
C THR A 7 11.07 -38.15 2.16
N ALA A 8 10.01 -37.86 1.49
CA ALA A 8 10.07 -36.97 0.39
C ALA A 8 8.89 -36.01 0.37
N LEU A 9 8.28 -35.76 1.53
CA LEU A 9 7.08 -34.95 1.52
C LEU A 9 7.18 -33.66 2.30
N ALA A 10 8.36 -33.26 2.71
CA ALA A 10 8.50 -32.08 3.56
C ALA A 10 9.03 -30.85 2.86
N ALA A 11 9.40 -30.95 1.59
CA ALA A 11 10.08 -29.85 0.91
C ALA A 11 9.17 -28.93 0.10
N ALA A 12 7.89 -29.28 -0.05
CA ALA A 12 7.02 -28.53 -0.93
C ALA A 12 6.27 -27.36 -0.29
N CYS A 13 6.28 -27.24 1.04
CA CYS A 13 5.48 -26.24 1.73
C CYS A 13 6.13 -24.87 1.93
N PHE A 14 7.43 -24.74 1.62
CA PHE A 14 8.13 -23.49 1.91
C PHE A 14 8.15 -22.47 0.78
N LEU A 15 7.68 -22.82 -0.40
CA LEU A 15 7.79 -21.91 -1.55
C LEU A 15 6.61 -20.96 -1.75
N VAL A 16 5.52 -21.12 -0.99
CA VAL A 16 4.30 -20.34 -1.20
C VAL A 16 4.25 -19.07 -0.38
N SER A 17 5.09 -18.94 0.66
CA SER A 17 5.00 -17.83 1.60
C SER A 17 5.68 -16.55 1.15
N ALA A 18 6.55 -16.58 0.13
CA ALA A 18 7.38 -15.43 -0.22
C ALA A 18 6.61 -14.26 -0.83
N ARG A 19 5.42 -14.50 -1.41
CA ARG A 19 4.63 -13.45 -2.04
C ARG A 19 3.60 -12.81 -1.12
N ALA A 20 3.29 -13.44 0.01
CA ALA A 20 2.29 -12.96 0.93
C ALA A 20 2.81 -11.91 1.92
N GLU A 21 4.10 -11.59 1.85
CA GLU A 21 4.74 -10.72 2.84
C GLU A 21 4.85 -9.26 2.43
N ILE A 22 4.41 -8.91 1.22
CA ILE A 22 4.40 -7.52 0.78
C ILE A 22 3.31 -6.78 1.55
N ARG A 23 3.69 -5.67 2.13
CA ARG A 23 2.76 -4.78 2.83
C ARG A 23 3.22 -3.34 2.72
N VAL A 24 2.30 -2.43 2.98
CA VAL A 24 2.58 -1.00 2.98
C VAL A 24 2.39 -0.48 4.39
N VAL A 25 3.29 0.39 4.83
CA VAL A 25 3.17 1.09 6.11
C VAL A 25 3.21 2.58 5.81
N VAL A 26 2.25 3.33 6.34
CA VAL A 26 2.18 4.78 6.16
C VAL A 26 2.28 5.43 7.53
N SER A 27 3.14 6.44 7.65
CA SER A 27 3.24 7.27 8.85
C SER A 27 2.75 8.68 8.51
N ILE A 28 1.63 9.05 9.10
CA ILE A 28 1.09 10.40 8.96
C ILE A 28 2.06 11.39 9.63
N ARG A 29 2.56 11.03 10.80
CA ARG A 29 3.51 11.88 11.54
C ARG A 29 4.75 12.21 10.71
N ASN A 30 5.31 11.21 10.06
CA ASN A 30 6.55 11.39 9.29
C ASN A 30 6.30 11.72 7.82
N GLN A 31 5.02 11.77 7.38
CA GLN A 31 4.65 11.99 5.99
C GLN A 31 5.47 11.11 5.06
N SER A 32 5.47 9.81 5.37
CA SER A 32 6.24 8.80 4.64
C SER A 32 5.46 7.51 4.52
N ALA A 33 5.77 6.75 3.49
CA ALA A 33 5.25 5.41 3.29
C ALA A 33 6.40 4.47 2.93
N TRP A 34 6.26 3.22 3.34
CA TRP A 34 7.24 2.16 3.08
C TRP A 34 6.55 0.98 2.43
N LEU A 35 7.17 0.47 1.39
CA LEU A 35 6.83 -0.82 0.81
C LEU A 35 7.78 -1.84 1.43
N VAL A 36 7.23 -2.84 2.09
CA VAL A 36 8.00 -3.77 2.92
C VAL A 36 7.74 -5.20 2.47
N ASN A 37 8.77 -6.02 2.45
CA ASN A 37 8.66 -7.45 2.25
C ASN A 37 9.28 -8.15 3.45
N GLY A 38 8.45 -8.73 4.31
CA GLY A 38 8.91 -9.30 5.57
C GLY A 38 9.56 -8.21 6.43
N ASN A 39 10.85 -8.36 6.71
CA ASN A 39 11.62 -7.38 7.49
C ASN A 39 12.43 -6.43 6.63
N ARG A 40 12.27 -6.49 5.30
CA ARG A 40 13.05 -5.65 4.38
C ARG A 40 12.22 -4.51 3.86
N ILE A 41 12.77 -3.30 3.94
CA ILE A 41 12.18 -2.14 3.30
C ILE A 41 12.64 -2.16 1.84
N LEU A 42 11.69 -2.32 0.92
CA LEU A 42 11.97 -2.33 -0.50
C LEU A 42 12.07 -0.93 -1.07
N MET A 43 11.24 -0.02 -0.55
CA MET A 43 11.26 1.35 -1.02
C MET A 43 10.56 2.27 -0.03
N THR A 44 10.95 3.53 -0.04
CA THR A 44 10.36 4.58 0.79
C THR A 44 9.85 5.69 -0.13
N SER A 45 8.75 6.30 0.26
CA SER A 45 8.21 7.45 -0.46
C SER A 45 7.75 8.52 0.52
N ALA A 46 7.93 9.78 0.14
CA ALA A 46 7.22 10.86 0.79
C ALA A 46 5.73 10.73 0.48
N VAL A 47 4.88 11.17 1.38
CA VAL A 47 3.44 11.24 1.14
C VAL A 47 2.90 12.59 1.58
N SER A 48 1.70 12.93 1.09
CA SER A 48 0.94 14.07 1.58
C SER A 48 -0.44 13.55 1.97
N THR A 49 -0.72 13.56 3.25
CA THR A 49 -1.99 13.09 3.82
C THR A 49 -2.95 14.26 4.04
N ALA A 50 -4.03 14.06 4.77
CA ALA A 50 -5.06 15.07 4.98
C ALA A 50 -4.51 16.36 5.56
N LYS A 51 -4.93 17.48 4.99
CA LYS A 51 -4.61 18.81 5.52
C LYS A 51 -5.30 19.05 6.84
N ARG A 52 -4.89 20.09 7.55
CA ARG A 52 -5.52 20.49 8.81
C ARG A 52 -7.02 20.67 8.61
N GLY A 53 -7.81 20.09 9.49
CA GLY A 53 -9.26 20.12 9.40
C GLY A 53 -9.86 18.96 8.62
N MET A 54 -9.03 18.19 7.92
CA MET A 54 -9.42 16.96 7.23
C MET A 54 -8.77 15.76 7.92
N HIS A 55 -9.15 14.55 7.54
CA HIS A 55 -8.71 13.37 8.25
C HIS A 55 -8.32 12.24 7.29
N THR A 56 -7.15 11.66 7.49
CA THR A 56 -6.77 10.39 6.90
C THR A 56 -6.99 9.30 7.96
N PRO A 57 -7.86 8.32 7.71
CA PRO A 57 -8.11 7.27 8.69
C PRO A 57 -6.84 6.48 9.02
N THR A 58 -6.71 6.06 10.28
CA THR A 58 -5.59 5.22 10.74
C THR A 58 -6.09 3.82 11.01
N GLY A 59 -5.17 2.88 11.09
CA GLY A 59 -5.47 1.48 11.37
C GLY A 59 -5.03 0.54 10.27
N HIS A 60 -5.71 -0.59 10.19
CA HIS A 60 -5.40 -1.63 9.21
C HIS A 60 -6.40 -1.60 8.06
N PHE A 61 -5.86 -1.58 6.86
CA PHE A 61 -6.64 -1.60 5.63
C PHE A 61 -6.06 -2.63 4.67
N ARG A 62 -6.80 -2.92 3.60
CA ARG A 62 -6.31 -3.74 2.50
C ARG A 62 -6.61 -3.03 1.20
N VAL A 63 -5.73 -3.18 0.22
CA VAL A 63 -6.01 -2.67 -1.12
C VAL A 63 -7.22 -3.44 -1.66
N SER A 64 -8.31 -2.73 -1.95
CA SER A 64 -9.55 -3.33 -2.45
C SER A 64 -9.75 -3.15 -3.95
N GLU A 65 -9.06 -2.18 -4.55
CA GLU A 65 -9.18 -1.87 -5.96
C GLU A 65 -7.93 -1.15 -6.44
N LYS A 66 -7.54 -1.42 -7.67
CA LYS A 66 -6.43 -0.72 -8.33
C LYS A 66 -6.93 -0.14 -9.64
N ASP A 67 -6.72 1.14 -9.86
CA ASP A 67 -7.11 1.84 -11.07
C ASP A 67 -6.02 2.80 -11.51
N ALA A 68 -5.32 2.46 -12.57
CA ALA A 68 -4.17 3.26 -13.04
C ALA A 68 -4.58 4.65 -13.52
N SER A 69 -5.83 4.82 -13.97
CA SER A 69 -6.32 6.06 -14.57
C SER A 69 -7.56 6.59 -13.86
N HIS A 70 -7.58 6.49 -12.55
CA HIS A 70 -8.72 6.88 -11.73
C HIS A 70 -9.00 8.38 -11.79
N ILE A 71 -10.28 8.73 -11.85
CA ILE A 71 -10.74 10.11 -11.72
C ILE A 71 -11.73 10.14 -10.55
N SER A 72 -11.47 11.03 -9.60
CA SER A 72 -12.35 11.18 -8.44
C SER A 72 -13.74 11.66 -8.88
N THR A 73 -14.80 10.97 -8.44
CA THR A 73 -16.16 11.38 -8.69
C THR A 73 -16.59 12.51 -7.74
N ILE A 74 -15.86 12.71 -6.66
CA ILE A 74 -16.18 13.74 -5.67
C ILE A 74 -15.50 15.06 -6.03
N TYR A 75 -14.21 15.01 -6.37
CA TYR A 75 -13.42 16.22 -6.61
C TYR A 75 -13.13 16.48 -8.08
N HIS A 76 -13.50 15.55 -8.96
CA HIS A 76 -13.32 15.65 -10.42
C HIS A 76 -11.87 15.90 -10.82
N VAL A 77 -10.93 15.26 -10.13
CA VAL A 77 -9.51 15.37 -10.42
C VAL A 77 -8.93 14.00 -10.71
N ALA A 78 -7.88 13.98 -11.53
CA ALA A 78 -7.17 12.75 -11.83
C ALA A 78 -6.39 12.27 -10.61
N MET A 79 -6.48 10.99 -10.33
CA MET A 79 -5.75 10.32 -9.26
C MET A 79 -5.04 9.09 -9.83
N PRO A 80 -3.96 9.28 -10.61
CA PRO A 80 -3.29 8.16 -11.27
C PRO A 80 -2.75 7.14 -10.27
N PHE A 81 -2.71 5.88 -10.67
CA PHE A 81 -2.23 4.79 -9.84
C PHE A 81 -2.98 4.68 -8.52
N TYR A 82 -4.30 4.79 -8.59
CA TYR A 82 -5.16 4.75 -7.42
C TYR A 82 -5.22 3.34 -6.83
N MET A 83 -5.00 3.26 -5.55
CA MET A 83 -5.07 2.03 -4.75
C MET A 83 -6.08 2.31 -3.63
N ARG A 84 -7.33 1.86 -3.84
CA ARG A 84 -8.42 2.08 -2.88
C ARG A 84 -8.19 1.21 -1.65
N LEU A 85 -8.53 1.72 -0.49
CA LEU A 85 -8.34 1.02 0.77
C LEU A 85 -9.67 0.57 1.36
N SER A 86 -9.82 -0.75 1.52
CA SER A 86 -10.94 -1.41 2.20
C SER A 86 -12.32 -0.95 1.74
N GLY A 87 -12.47 -0.70 0.42
CA GLY A 87 -13.74 -0.26 -0.16
C GLY A 87 -14.17 1.13 0.26
N LYS A 88 -13.33 1.88 0.97
CA LYS A 88 -13.67 3.21 1.44
C LYS A 88 -13.40 4.27 0.37
N PRO A 89 -13.96 5.47 0.50
CA PRO A 89 -13.75 6.52 -0.50
C PRO A 89 -12.39 7.21 -0.36
N PHE A 90 -11.36 6.48 -0.01
CA PHE A 90 -9.99 7.01 0.03
C PHE A 90 -8.99 5.93 -0.32
N GLY A 91 -7.79 6.35 -0.67
CA GLY A 91 -6.72 5.45 -1.05
C GLY A 91 -5.40 6.18 -1.23
N MET A 92 -4.44 5.48 -1.81
CA MET A 92 -3.14 6.01 -2.19
C MET A 92 -3.14 6.28 -3.69
N HIS A 93 -2.53 7.35 -4.13
CA HIS A 93 -2.44 7.69 -5.56
C HIS A 93 -1.36 8.75 -5.82
N ALA A 94 -1.02 8.94 -7.10
CA ALA A 94 -0.15 10.03 -7.50
C ALA A 94 -0.91 11.36 -7.38
N GLY A 95 -0.25 12.39 -6.88
CA GLY A 95 -0.85 13.72 -6.77
C GLY A 95 0.18 14.77 -6.45
N TYR A 96 -0.31 16.01 -6.34
CA TYR A 96 0.55 17.15 -6.02
C TYR A 96 1.16 17.01 -4.63
N MET A 97 2.47 17.19 -4.57
CA MET A 97 3.27 16.99 -3.37
C MET A 97 3.89 18.31 -2.91
N PRO A 98 3.20 19.09 -2.07
CA PRO A 98 3.74 20.38 -1.62
C PRO A 98 4.79 20.27 -0.53
N GLY A 99 4.98 19.09 0.08
CA GLY A 99 5.94 18.90 1.18
C GLY A 99 5.29 18.97 2.57
N TYR A 100 3.98 19.03 2.64
CA TYR A 100 3.22 19.06 3.89
C TYR A 100 1.85 18.41 3.65
N PRO A 101 1.09 18.07 4.71
CA PRO A 101 -0.25 17.51 4.55
C PRO A 101 -1.18 18.47 3.82
N ALA A 102 -1.75 18.05 2.70
CA ALA A 102 -2.53 18.92 1.81
C ALA A 102 -3.76 18.26 1.19
N SER A 103 -4.00 16.97 1.42
CA SER A 103 -5.12 16.26 0.79
C SER A 103 -6.43 16.43 1.57
N HIS A 104 -7.50 15.87 1.03
CA HIS A 104 -8.78 15.80 1.71
C HIS A 104 -8.96 14.47 2.48
N GLY A 105 -7.95 13.62 2.49
CA GLY A 105 -7.97 12.33 3.18
C GLY A 105 -7.13 11.27 2.49
N CYS A 106 -7.05 11.31 1.17
CA CYS A 106 -6.21 10.39 0.42
C CYS A 106 -4.72 10.58 0.74
N ILE A 107 -3.95 9.57 0.44
CA ILE A 107 -2.50 9.56 0.63
C ILE A 107 -1.88 9.82 -0.74
N ARG A 108 -1.43 11.05 -0.96
CA ARG A 108 -0.77 11.44 -2.20
C ARG A 108 0.68 11.01 -2.19
N MET A 109 1.17 10.60 -3.34
CA MET A 109 2.56 10.18 -3.55
C MET A 109 3.11 10.87 -4.80
N PRO A 110 4.43 11.06 -4.89
CA PRO A 110 5.04 11.44 -6.15
C PRO A 110 4.68 10.41 -7.22
N ARG A 111 4.45 10.87 -8.45
CA ARG A 111 3.98 9.99 -9.53
C ARG A 111 4.86 8.75 -9.71
N GLU A 112 6.17 8.93 -9.70
CA GLU A 112 7.10 7.83 -9.87
C GLU A 112 6.97 6.78 -8.77
N LYS A 113 6.84 7.23 -7.52
CA LYS A 113 6.68 6.33 -6.38
C LYS A 113 5.32 5.66 -6.39
N ALA A 114 4.28 6.40 -6.72
CA ALA A 114 2.94 5.83 -6.83
C ALA A 114 2.91 4.71 -7.86
N ALA A 115 3.56 4.90 -9.00
CA ALA A 115 3.64 3.88 -10.05
C ALA A 115 4.37 2.63 -9.55
N LEU A 116 5.46 2.80 -8.80
CA LEU A 116 6.23 1.67 -8.26
C LEU A 116 5.46 0.93 -7.15
N PHE A 117 4.79 1.65 -6.27
CA PHE A 117 3.93 1.01 -5.27
C PHE A 117 2.79 0.26 -5.95
N PHE A 118 2.13 0.90 -6.91
CA PHE A 118 1.04 0.29 -7.68
C PHE A 118 1.48 -1.02 -8.34
N LYS A 119 2.68 -1.04 -8.92
CA LYS A 119 3.21 -2.22 -9.59
C LYS A 119 3.44 -3.38 -8.60
N ASN A 120 3.81 -3.08 -7.38
CA ASN A 120 4.20 -4.09 -6.40
C ASN A 120 3.06 -4.55 -5.48
N VAL A 121 2.00 -3.77 -5.32
CA VAL A 121 0.86 -4.20 -4.52
C VAL A 121 -0.17 -4.90 -5.38
N ILE A 122 -0.93 -5.77 -4.75
CA ILE A 122 -2.06 -6.45 -5.39
C ILE A 122 -3.31 -6.17 -4.56
N VAL A 123 -4.48 -6.43 -5.11
CA VAL A 123 -5.71 -6.41 -4.33
C VAL A 123 -5.55 -7.42 -3.19
N GLY A 124 -5.81 -6.97 -1.97
CA GLY A 124 -5.60 -7.75 -0.76
C GLY A 124 -4.33 -7.40 0.01
N THR A 125 -3.41 -6.64 -0.58
CA THR A 125 -2.18 -6.21 0.13
C THR A 125 -2.55 -5.41 1.37
N SER A 126 -1.91 -5.75 2.49
CA SER A 126 -2.11 -5.07 3.77
C SER A 126 -1.50 -3.67 3.75
N VAL A 127 -2.24 -2.69 4.23
CA VAL A 127 -1.78 -1.32 4.39
C VAL A 127 -2.06 -0.89 5.82
N ARG A 128 -1.02 -0.55 6.55
CA ARG A 128 -1.15 -0.06 7.91
C ARG A 128 -0.87 1.44 7.94
N ILE A 129 -1.82 2.20 8.44
CA ILE A 129 -1.66 3.66 8.59
C ILE A 129 -1.50 3.94 10.07
N LEU A 130 -0.31 4.42 10.43
CA LEU A 130 0.06 4.68 11.81
C LEU A 130 -0.53 6.02 12.28
N PRO A 131 -0.97 6.11 13.55
CA PRO A 131 -1.46 7.37 14.08
C PRO A 131 -0.36 8.42 14.20
N ASN A 132 -0.77 9.67 14.43
CA ASN A 132 0.15 10.78 14.65
C ASN A 132 0.90 10.64 15.97
#